data_0faea58f38c0733c10e9eddcefc3b39e
#
_entry.id   0faea58f38c0733c10e9eddcefc3b39e
#
_cell.length_a   1.000
_cell.length_b   1.000
_cell.length_c   1.000
_cell.angle_alpha   90.00
_cell.angle_beta   90.00
_cell.angle_gamma   90.00
#
_symmetry.space_group_name_H-M   'P 1'
#
loop_
_entity.id
_entity.type
_entity.pdbx_description
1 polymer ?
#
loop_
_entity_poly.entity_id
_entity_poly.type
_entity_poly.pdbx_seq_one_letter_code
_entity_poly.pdbx_strand_id
1 'polypeptide(L)'
;IPDSVEKTYIVEDGTDHAGYTLTFKTTSGTGVLLCEGHSYTLYSDGTNVVKAGELRKWRAISSAETIQAGAQILANTNGGAVTITLPASPATGDTVNFVDQGYDFNTNALTVGRNGSNIANSAADLVVNTQGAAFGLVYSGDATTGWTYTEK
;
A
#
# COMPACT_ATOMS: atom_id res chain seq x y z
N ILE A 1 -5.41 11.99 19.51
CA ILE A 1 -6.61 12.01 20.37
C ILE A 1 -6.20 11.94 21.83
N PRO A 2 -7.03 12.43 22.79
CA PRO A 2 -6.70 12.36 24.23
C PRO A 2 -6.59 10.92 24.72
N ASP A 3 -5.71 10.69 25.72
CA ASP A 3 -5.67 9.44 26.47
C ASP A 3 -6.91 9.29 27.37
N SER A 4 -7.17 8.08 27.83
CA SER A 4 -8.27 7.72 28.74
C SER A 4 -9.68 7.94 28.15
N VAL A 5 -9.79 7.99 26.83
CA VAL A 5 -11.10 8.11 26.14
C VAL A 5 -11.32 6.87 25.27
N GLU A 6 -12.27 6.04 25.68
CA GLU A 6 -12.77 4.93 24.86
C GLU A 6 -13.77 5.47 23.86
N LYS A 7 -13.48 5.30 22.56
CA LYS A 7 -14.36 5.82 21.51
C LYS A 7 -14.08 5.17 20.16
N THR A 8 -15.15 5.03 19.37
CA THR A 8 -15.05 4.68 17.95
C THR A 8 -14.95 5.96 17.11
N TYR A 9 -14.06 5.92 16.12
CA TYR A 9 -13.86 6.99 15.15
C TYR A 9 -14.06 6.43 13.75
N ILE A 10 -14.72 7.24 12.90
CA ILE A 10 -14.69 7.02 11.46
C ILE A 10 -13.72 8.06 10.91
N VAL A 11 -12.68 7.61 10.25
CA VAL A 11 -11.61 8.46 9.71
C VAL A 11 -11.51 8.21 8.22
N GLU A 12 -11.63 9.26 7.42
CA GLU A 12 -11.32 9.25 6.00
C GLU A 12 -10.02 10.00 5.78
N ASP A 13 -9.03 9.33 5.20
CA ASP A 13 -7.77 9.94 4.84
C ASP A 13 -7.83 10.41 3.39
N GLY A 14 -8.18 11.68 3.19
CA GLY A 14 -8.21 12.34 1.88
C GLY A 14 -6.98 13.21 1.62
N THR A 15 -5.90 13.03 2.39
CA THR A 15 -4.68 13.84 2.26
C THR A 15 -3.67 13.17 1.33
N ASP A 16 -2.81 13.97 0.70
CA ASP A 16 -1.59 13.52 0.05
C ASP A 16 -0.46 13.53 1.10
N HIS A 17 0.08 12.38 1.41
CA HIS A 17 1.14 12.26 2.43
C HIS A 17 2.50 12.76 1.93
N ALA A 18 2.68 12.94 0.62
CA ALA A 18 3.94 13.41 0.01
C ALA A 18 5.19 12.62 0.49
N GLY A 19 5.02 11.30 0.71
CA GLY A 19 6.08 10.41 1.21
C GLY A 19 6.24 10.37 2.73
N TYR A 20 5.41 11.10 3.50
CA TYR A 20 5.38 11.02 4.95
C TYR A 20 4.37 9.97 5.44
N THR A 21 4.48 9.57 6.69
CA THR A 21 3.54 8.66 7.35
C THR A 21 2.58 9.43 8.23
N LEU A 22 1.29 9.10 8.15
CA LEU A 22 0.25 9.64 9.02
C LEU A 22 -0.25 8.56 9.96
N THR A 23 -0.18 8.80 11.27
CA THR A 23 -0.64 7.84 12.29
C THR A 23 -1.73 8.46 13.14
N PHE A 24 -2.88 7.78 13.24
CA PHE A 24 -3.96 8.14 14.15
C PHE A 24 -3.76 7.39 15.47
N LYS A 25 -3.48 8.11 16.57
CA LYS A 25 -3.13 7.52 17.87
C LYS A 25 -3.60 8.37 19.04
N THR A 26 -3.59 7.79 20.23
CA THR A 26 -3.67 8.55 21.49
C THR A 26 -2.36 9.32 21.73
N THR A 27 -2.34 10.20 22.71
CA THR A 27 -1.16 11.04 23.01
C THR A 27 0.06 10.17 23.36
N SER A 28 -0.11 9.17 24.19
CA SER A 28 0.97 8.33 24.70
C SER A 28 1.00 6.89 24.17
N GLY A 29 -0.10 6.42 23.58
CA GLY A 29 -0.24 5.03 23.14
C GLY A 29 0.20 4.76 21.71
N THR A 30 -0.01 3.52 21.27
CA THR A 30 0.16 3.09 19.90
C THR A 30 -1.05 3.48 19.04
N GLY A 31 -0.89 3.48 17.73
CA GLY A 31 -1.94 3.89 16.79
C GLY A 31 -1.93 3.11 15.49
N VAL A 32 -2.81 3.52 14.60
CA VAL A 32 -2.99 2.95 13.27
C VAL A 32 -2.36 3.89 12.24
N LEU A 33 -1.47 3.33 11.43
CA LEU A 33 -0.96 4.00 10.25
C LEU A 33 -2.08 4.14 9.22
N LEU A 34 -2.31 5.35 8.74
CA LEU A 34 -3.32 5.63 7.73
C LEU A 34 -2.69 5.56 6.32
N CYS A 35 -3.45 5.07 5.37
CA CYS A 35 -3.09 5.03 3.95
C CYS A 35 -3.96 6.03 3.19
N GLU A 36 -3.35 6.75 2.26
CA GLU A 36 -4.04 7.72 1.41
C GLU A 36 -5.25 7.11 0.70
N GLY A 37 -6.34 7.86 0.70
CA GLY A 37 -7.60 7.47 0.06
C GLY A 37 -8.38 6.38 0.78
N HIS A 38 -7.97 5.94 1.96
CA HIS A 38 -8.68 4.92 2.73
C HIS A 38 -9.62 5.52 3.77
N SER A 39 -10.68 4.78 4.06
CA SER A 39 -11.60 5.09 5.17
C SER A 39 -11.52 3.98 6.20
N TYR A 40 -11.48 4.37 7.46
CA TYR A 40 -11.26 3.47 8.59
C TYR A 40 -12.39 3.58 9.62
N THR A 41 -12.73 2.45 10.23
CA THR A 41 -13.36 2.41 11.53
C THR A 41 -12.29 2.08 12.56
N LEU A 42 -11.99 3.01 13.44
CA LEU A 42 -10.96 2.89 14.47
C LEU A 42 -11.61 2.89 15.85
N TYR A 43 -11.04 2.15 16.78
CA TYR A 43 -11.44 2.12 18.18
C TYR A 43 -10.27 2.49 19.08
N SER A 44 -10.51 3.44 19.98
CA SER A 44 -9.59 3.74 21.09
C SER A 44 -10.06 3.02 22.34
N ASP A 45 -9.16 2.27 22.97
CA ASP A 45 -9.40 1.63 24.29
C ASP A 45 -9.00 2.55 25.47
N GLY A 46 -8.77 3.83 25.17
CA GLY A 46 -8.28 4.82 26.14
C GLY A 46 -6.76 4.86 26.27
N THR A 47 -6.05 3.88 25.74
CA THR A 47 -4.58 3.82 25.75
C THR A 47 -4.06 3.75 24.31
N ASN A 48 -4.58 2.86 23.50
CA ASN A 48 -4.15 2.63 22.12
C ASN A 48 -5.30 2.85 21.15
N VAL A 49 -4.96 3.01 19.88
CA VAL A 49 -5.93 2.97 18.78
C VAL A 49 -5.69 1.73 17.96
N VAL A 50 -6.77 0.98 17.71
CA VAL A 50 -6.76 -0.22 16.88
C VAL A 50 -7.72 -0.09 15.70
N LYS A 51 -7.41 -0.79 14.60
CA LYS A 51 -8.25 -0.82 13.41
C LYS A 51 -9.36 -1.85 13.59
N ALA A 52 -10.63 -1.41 13.58
CA ALA A 52 -11.80 -2.27 13.59
C ALA A 52 -12.32 -2.57 12.18
N GLY A 53 -12.05 -1.71 11.21
CA GLY A 53 -12.42 -1.90 9.80
C GLY A 53 -11.72 -0.91 8.88
N GLU A 54 -11.68 -1.24 7.59
CA GLU A 54 -11.06 -0.43 6.55
C GLU A 54 -11.80 -0.59 5.23
N LEU A 55 -12.09 0.52 4.56
CA LEU A 55 -12.51 0.60 3.16
C LEU A 55 -11.31 1.05 2.35
N ARG A 56 -10.86 0.18 1.43
CA ARG A 56 -9.74 0.46 0.52
C ARG A 56 -10.28 1.04 -0.78
N LYS A 57 -9.72 2.17 -1.21
CA LYS A 57 -10.07 2.81 -2.48
C LYS A 57 -8.94 2.62 -3.49
N TRP A 58 -9.28 2.48 -4.76
CA TRP A 58 -8.32 2.52 -5.84
C TRP A 58 -7.81 3.95 -6.05
N ARG A 59 -6.50 4.09 -6.22
CA ARG A 59 -5.82 5.37 -6.40
C ARG A 59 -4.99 5.35 -7.67
N ALA A 60 -5.11 6.39 -8.50
CA ALA A 60 -4.30 6.54 -9.70
C ALA A 60 -2.90 7.06 -9.35
N ILE A 61 -1.86 6.45 -9.91
CA ILE A 61 -0.46 6.88 -9.79
C ILE A 61 0.14 6.98 -11.19
N SER A 62 0.75 8.13 -11.51
CA SER A 62 1.42 8.39 -12.78
C SER A 62 2.89 8.83 -12.63
N SER A 63 3.43 8.79 -11.42
CA SER A 63 4.82 9.16 -11.10
C SER A 63 5.43 8.18 -10.11
N ALA A 64 6.75 8.24 -9.95
CA ALA A 64 7.45 7.39 -8.99
C ALA A 64 7.01 7.70 -7.56
N GLU A 65 6.67 6.65 -6.80
CA GLU A 65 6.15 6.75 -5.44
C GLU A 65 6.45 5.48 -4.63
N THR A 66 6.60 5.61 -3.31
CA THR A 66 6.63 4.48 -2.37
C THR A 66 5.24 4.31 -1.75
N ILE A 67 4.64 3.14 -1.95
CA ILE A 67 3.28 2.85 -1.47
C ILE A 67 3.28 2.17 -0.09
N GLN A 68 2.14 2.21 0.56
CA GLN A 68 1.90 1.54 1.83
C GLN A 68 1.21 0.20 1.64
N ALA A 69 1.28 -0.66 2.67
CA ALA A 69 0.49 -1.89 2.71
C ALA A 69 -1.01 -1.60 2.61
N GLY A 70 -1.72 -2.43 1.86
CA GLY A 70 -3.15 -2.24 1.58
C GLY A 70 -3.44 -1.42 0.33
N ALA A 71 -2.45 -0.84 -0.32
CA ALA A 71 -2.65 0.02 -1.49
C ALA A 71 -3.33 -0.72 -2.66
N GLN A 72 -4.26 -0.03 -3.30
CA GLN A 72 -4.92 -0.46 -4.54
C GLN A 72 -4.63 0.58 -5.63
N ILE A 73 -3.84 0.22 -6.61
CA ILE A 73 -3.19 1.14 -7.53
C ILE A 73 -3.69 0.97 -8.96
N LEU A 74 -4.19 2.06 -9.53
CA LEU A 74 -4.39 2.25 -10.95
C LEU A 74 -3.12 2.90 -11.51
N ALA A 75 -2.18 2.10 -12.00
CA ALA A 75 -0.90 2.61 -12.49
C ALA A 75 -1.08 3.16 -13.91
N ASN A 76 -0.80 4.43 -14.07
CA ASN A 76 -0.89 5.12 -15.35
C ASN A 76 0.51 5.41 -15.90
N THR A 77 0.89 4.69 -16.94
CA THR A 77 2.20 4.84 -17.62
C THR A 77 2.11 5.55 -18.96
N ASN A 78 0.98 6.18 -19.30
CA ASN A 78 0.80 6.86 -20.59
C ASN A 78 1.83 7.98 -20.83
N GLY A 79 2.34 8.60 -19.77
CA GLY A 79 3.36 9.65 -19.82
C GLY A 79 4.80 9.15 -19.81
N GLY A 80 5.03 7.83 -19.70
CA GLY A 80 6.33 7.18 -19.59
C GLY A 80 6.35 6.07 -18.54
N ALA A 81 7.42 5.29 -18.50
CA ALA A 81 7.60 4.23 -17.53
C ALA A 81 7.56 4.78 -16.08
N VAL A 82 6.88 4.06 -15.19
CA VAL A 82 6.71 4.47 -13.80
C VAL A 82 7.30 3.41 -12.87
N THR A 83 7.96 3.84 -11.80
CA THR A 83 8.42 2.96 -10.72
C THR A 83 7.57 3.19 -9.48
N ILE A 84 6.87 2.15 -9.04
CA ILE A 84 6.11 2.14 -7.78
C ILE A 84 6.82 1.20 -6.80
N THR A 85 7.26 1.76 -5.68
CA THR A 85 8.10 1.05 -4.71
C THR A 85 7.23 0.46 -3.59
N LEU A 86 7.43 -0.82 -3.29
CA LEU A 86 6.74 -1.55 -2.23
C LEU A 86 7.11 -1.02 -0.83
N PRO A 87 6.32 -1.31 0.22
CA PRO A 87 6.65 -0.95 1.60
C PRO A 87 8.01 -1.50 2.05
N ALA A 88 8.79 -0.71 2.80
CA ALA A 88 10.15 -1.06 3.24
C ALA A 88 10.19 -2.16 4.32
N SER A 89 9.14 -2.29 5.12
CA SER A 89 9.07 -3.23 6.25
C SER A 89 7.70 -3.89 6.28
N PRO A 90 7.40 -4.76 5.31
CA PRO A 90 6.08 -5.38 5.23
C PRO A 90 5.90 -6.41 6.36
N ALA A 91 4.68 -6.49 6.88
CA ALA A 91 4.25 -7.56 7.78
C ALA A 91 3.65 -8.73 6.99
N THR A 92 3.71 -9.94 7.55
CA THR A 92 3.07 -11.13 6.95
C THR A 92 1.59 -10.87 6.69
N GLY A 93 1.16 -11.09 5.45
CA GLY A 93 -0.23 -10.89 5.02
C GLY A 93 -0.52 -9.49 4.49
N ASP A 94 0.44 -8.57 4.49
CA ASP A 94 0.30 -7.29 3.80
C ASP A 94 0.07 -7.50 2.31
N THR A 95 -0.87 -6.76 1.73
CA THR A 95 -1.23 -6.89 0.32
C THR A 95 -1.09 -5.57 -0.42
N VAL A 96 -0.82 -5.64 -1.71
CA VAL A 96 -0.89 -4.51 -2.65
C VAL A 96 -1.46 -5.01 -3.98
N ASN A 97 -2.24 -4.18 -4.68
CA ASN A 97 -2.86 -4.54 -5.94
C ASN A 97 -2.57 -3.48 -7.01
N PHE A 98 -2.36 -3.93 -8.23
CA PHE A 98 -2.04 -3.10 -9.38
C PHE A 98 -2.94 -3.40 -10.57
N VAL A 99 -3.31 -2.36 -11.29
CA VAL A 99 -4.03 -2.45 -12.57
C VAL A 99 -3.39 -1.48 -13.56
N ASP A 100 -3.18 -1.92 -14.78
CA ASP A 100 -2.78 -1.06 -15.90
C ASP A 100 -3.95 -0.15 -16.28
N GLN A 101 -3.93 1.11 -15.80
CA GLN A 101 -5.00 2.06 -16.02
C GLN A 101 -5.12 2.50 -17.49
N GLY A 102 -3.99 2.65 -18.15
CA GLY A 102 -3.91 3.20 -19.51
C GLY A 102 -3.83 2.14 -20.61
N TYR A 103 -3.77 0.85 -20.26
CA TYR A 103 -3.47 -0.22 -21.21
C TYR A 103 -2.16 0.01 -21.99
N ASP A 104 -1.13 0.57 -21.31
CA ASP A 104 0.11 1.03 -21.95
C ASP A 104 1.39 0.37 -21.38
N PHE A 105 1.28 -0.62 -20.49
CA PHE A 105 2.46 -1.28 -19.91
C PHE A 105 3.36 -1.97 -20.96
N ASN A 106 2.83 -2.35 -22.10
CA ASN A 106 3.62 -2.92 -23.21
C ASN A 106 4.51 -1.87 -23.91
N THR A 107 4.15 -0.59 -23.82
CA THR A 107 4.91 0.54 -24.38
C THR A 107 5.79 1.18 -23.31
N ASN A 108 5.21 1.43 -22.15
CA ASN A 108 5.83 2.07 -20.99
C ASN A 108 5.66 1.15 -19.78
N ALA A 109 6.65 0.33 -19.47
CA ALA A 109 6.54 -0.66 -18.42
C ALA A 109 6.32 -0.06 -17.04
N LEU A 110 5.53 -0.74 -16.22
CA LEU A 110 5.51 -0.54 -14.77
C LEU A 110 6.69 -1.30 -14.14
N THR A 111 7.49 -0.61 -13.32
CA THR A 111 8.46 -1.25 -12.44
C THR A 111 7.92 -1.26 -11.01
N VAL A 112 7.83 -2.44 -10.40
CA VAL A 112 7.52 -2.57 -8.98
C VAL A 112 8.82 -2.73 -8.21
N GLY A 113 9.24 -1.67 -7.53
CA GLY A 113 10.47 -1.61 -6.75
C GLY A 113 10.32 -2.45 -5.47
N ARG A 114 11.21 -3.41 -5.25
CA ARG A 114 11.14 -4.39 -4.17
C ARG A 114 11.43 -3.83 -2.76
N ASN A 115 12.07 -2.68 -2.67
CA ASN A 115 12.40 -1.98 -1.42
C ASN A 115 13.04 -2.87 -0.34
N GLY A 116 14.02 -3.69 -0.74
CA GLY A 116 14.74 -4.58 0.17
C GLY A 116 14.16 -5.99 0.33
N SER A 117 12.86 -6.20 0.09
CA SER A 117 12.23 -7.53 0.12
C SER A 117 12.30 -8.21 -1.24
N ASN A 118 12.36 -9.54 -1.27
CA ASN A 118 12.27 -10.28 -2.53
C ASN A 118 10.85 -10.20 -3.13
N ILE A 119 10.74 -10.40 -4.43
CA ILE A 119 9.46 -10.59 -5.14
C ILE A 119 9.55 -11.94 -5.86
N ALA A 120 8.66 -12.86 -5.53
CA ALA A 120 8.59 -14.23 -6.10
C ALA A 120 9.94 -14.95 -6.11
N ASN A 121 10.63 -15.00 -4.98
CA ASN A 121 11.97 -15.54 -4.77
C ASN A 121 13.11 -14.78 -5.50
N SER A 122 12.86 -13.64 -6.08
CA SER A 122 13.86 -12.86 -6.82
C SER A 122 14.28 -11.62 -6.05
N ALA A 123 15.59 -11.40 -5.94
CA ALA A 123 16.18 -10.17 -5.40
C ALA A 123 16.29 -9.06 -6.47
N ALA A 124 15.31 -8.98 -7.37
CA ALA A 124 15.20 -7.98 -8.43
C ALA A 124 13.84 -7.30 -8.37
N ASP A 125 13.76 -6.07 -8.89
CA ASP A 125 12.50 -5.38 -9.10
C ASP A 125 11.66 -6.13 -10.15
N LEU A 126 10.35 -6.07 -10.01
CA LEU A 126 9.43 -6.69 -10.94
C LEU A 126 9.10 -5.71 -12.06
N VAL A 127 9.45 -6.05 -13.29
CA VAL A 127 9.06 -5.29 -14.49
C VAL A 127 7.81 -5.92 -15.11
N VAL A 128 6.75 -5.13 -15.22
CA VAL A 128 5.48 -5.54 -15.83
C VAL A 128 5.31 -4.80 -17.14
N ASN A 129 5.36 -5.56 -18.25
CA ASN A 129 5.28 -5.06 -19.62
C ASN A 129 4.13 -5.68 -20.42
N THR A 130 3.14 -6.21 -19.74
CA THR A 130 1.95 -6.81 -20.36
C THR A 130 0.81 -5.81 -20.37
N GLN A 131 0.30 -5.49 -21.54
CA GLN A 131 -0.86 -4.60 -21.71
C GLN A 131 -2.09 -5.14 -20.97
N GLY A 132 -2.76 -4.27 -20.23
CA GLY A 132 -3.96 -4.61 -19.47
C GLY A 132 -3.70 -5.50 -18.26
N ALA A 133 -2.44 -5.60 -17.78
CA ALA A 133 -2.12 -6.41 -16.62
C ALA A 133 -2.86 -5.94 -15.37
N ALA A 134 -3.37 -6.91 -14.61
CA ALA A 134 -3.92 -6.73 -13.27
C ALA A 134 -3.39 -7.84 -12.39
N PHE A 135 -2.81 -7.50 -11.23
CA PHE A 135 -2.21 -8.48 -10.32
C PHE A 135 -2.17 -7.97 -8.88
N GLY A 136 -2.13 -8.91 -7.96
CA GLY A 136 -1.93 -8.63 -6.54
C GLY A 136 -0.66 -9.29 -6.02
N LEU A 137 -0.06 -8.68 -5.00
CA LEU A 137 1.04 -9.24 -4.24
C LEU A 137 0.65 -9.31 -2.77
N VAL A 138 1.07 -10.38 -2.10
CA VAL A 138 0.98 -10.55 -0.64
C VAL A 138 2.36 -10.85 -0.08
N TYR A 139 2.71 -10.24 1.04
CA TYR A 139 3.97 -10.55 1.71
C TYR A 139 3.84 -11.84 2.51
N SER A 140 4.69 -12.82 2.19
CA SER A 140 4.63 -14.17 2.74
C SER A 140 5.13 -14.28 4.20
N GLY A 141 5.89 -13.29 4.67
CA GLY A 141 6.63 -13.37 5.93
C GLY A 141 7.95 -14.15 5.85
N ASP A 142 8.23 -14.78 4.71
CA ASP A 142 9.49 -15.48 4.42
C ASP A 142 10.43 -14.57 3.63
N ALA A 143 11.65 -14.35 4.14
CA ALA A 143 12.60 -13.42 3.53
C ALA A 143 13.11 -13.88 2.15
N THR A 144 13.11 -15.21 1.88
CA THR A 144 13.54 -15.78 0.61
C THR A 144 12.45 -15.59 -0.45
N THR A 145 11.19 -15.89 -0.11
CA THR A 145 10.04 -15.74 -1.00
C THR A 145 9.69 -14.26 -1.18
N GLY A 146 9.64 -13.52 -0.08
CA GLY A 146 9.24 -12.12 -0.06
C GLY A 146 7.78 -11.92 -0.42
N TRP A 147 7.52 -11.02 -1.34
CA TRP A 147 6.20 -10.80 -1.94
C TRP A 147 5.88 -11.89 -2.96
N THR A 148 4.70 -12.46 -2.90
CA THR A 148 4.23 -13.48 -3.84
C THR A 148 2.90 -13.06 -4.47
N TYR A 149 2.59 -13.59 -5.66
CA TYR A 149 1.34 -13.27 -6.35
C TYR A 149 0.14 -13.87 -5.63
N THR A 150 -0.92 -13.07 -5.49
CA THR A 150 -2.25 -13.56 -5.04
C THR A 150 -3.02 -14.20 -6.17
N GLU A 151 -2.85 -13.68 -7.39
CA GLU A 151 -3.45 -14.17 -8.64
C GLU A 151 -2.46 -14.00 -9.78
N LYS A 152 -2.52 -14.87 -10.77
CA LYS A 152 -1.71 -14.84 -12.01
C LYS A 152 -2.60 -14.85 -13.23
#